data_04afa7ef70ceec045baf526f39db087a
#
_entry.id   04afa7ef70ceec045baf526f39db087a
#
_cell.length_a   1.000
_cell.length_b   1.000
_cell.length_c   1.000
_cell.angle_alpha   90.00
_cell.angle_beta   90.00
_cell.angle_gamma   90.00
#
_symmetry.space_group_name_H-M   'P 1'
#
loop_
_entity.id
_entity.type
_entity.pdbx_description
1 polymer ?
#
loop_
_entity_poly.entity_id
_entity_poly.type
_entity_poly.pdbx_seq_one_letter_code
_entity_poly.pdbx_strand_id
1 'polypeptide(L)'
;MATLSSNALTLADWAKRLDPEGKVPSIVELLAQNNEILADMQWIEGNLPTGHRTTVRTGLPTVAWRLLNQGVQPSKSVTAQVDESCGMLEAWSEVDKDLAMLNGNTAAFRLSEAQAFIEAMNQEMGQTVFYGNSGLAPEEFNGLSVRYSSLSAANGQNIINAGGAGSDNTSIWLICWGQQTVHGIFPKGSKAGLIHEDLGEVTVETSAGIAGTRLRAYQDHWQWKCGVALKDWRYAVRIANIDVSN
;
A
#
# COMPACT_ATOMS: atom_id res chain seq x y z
N MET A 1 28.68 13.51 23.10
CA MET A 1 29.01 12.38 22.18
C MET A 1 28.77 12.83 20.76
N ALA A 2 29.72 12.59 19.86
CA ALA A 2 29.52 12.87 18.44
C ALA A 2 28.73 11.72 17.84
N THR A 3 27.71 12.02 17.07
CA THR A 3 26.88 11.05 16.34
C THR A 3 27.25 11.11 14.87
N LEU A 4 27.46 9.94 14.27
CA LEU A 4 28.06 9.80 12.94
C LEU A 4 27.07 9.39 11.83
N SER A 5 25.79 9.14 12.15
CA SER A 5 24.82 8.62 11.16
C SER A 5 23.64 9.57 10.95
N SER A 6 23.23 9.71 9.68
CA SER A 6 21.99 10.40 9.31
C SER A 6 20.76 9.48 9.35
N ASN A 7 20.95 8.14 9.36
CA ASN A 7 19.88 7.15 9.27
C ASN A 7 19.52 6.48 10.61
N ALA A 8 20.30 6.77 11.68
CA ALA A 8 20.01 6.31 13.03
C ALA A 8 19.67 7.48 13.93
N LEU A 9 18.80 7.24 14.91
CA LEU A 9 18.44 8.24 15.92
C LEU A 9 19.68 8.73 16.66
N THR A 10 19.84 10.05 16.72
CA THR A 10 20.97 10.72 17.35
C THR A 10 20.60 11.20 18.74
N LEU A 11 21.62 11.53 19.56
CA LEU A 11 21.41 12.17 20.87
C LEU A 11 20.66 13.50 20.74
N ALA A 12 20.84 14.23 19.63
CA ALA A 12 20.11 15.47 19.36
C ALA A 12 18.63 15.19 19.06
N ASP A 13 18.32 14.12 18.35
CA ASP A 13 16.94 13.71 18.09
C ASP A 13 16.26 13.22 19.38
N TRP A 14 16.99 12.49 20.21
CA TRP A 14 16.53 12.09 21.53
C TRP A 14 16.25 13.31 22.43
N ALA A 15 17.14 14.31 22.47
CA ALA A 15 16.95 15.52 23.28
C ALA A 15 15.73 16.35 22.84
N LYS A 16 15.39 16.35 21.55
CA LYS A 16 14.18 17.01 21.02
C LYS A 16 12.89 16.29 21.42
N ARG A 17 12.96 15.02 21.80
CA ARG A 17 11.81 14.21 22.24
C ARG A 17 11.58 14.26 23.74
N LEU A 18 12.32 15.08 24.48
CA LEU A 18 12.13 15.26 25.91
C LEU A 18 11.44 16.59 26.19
N ASP A 19 10.57 16.57 27.20
CA ASP A 19 10.08 17.79 27.81
C ASP A 19 11.17 18.43 28.71
N PRO A 20 10.99 19.65 29.19
CA PRO A 20 11.94 20.32 30.10
C PRO A 20 12.20 19.55 31.40
N GLU A 21 11.33 18.61 31.76
CA GLU A 21 11.42 17.78 32.97
C GLU A 21 12.10 16.42 32.69
N GLY A 22 12.51 16.16 31.44
CA GLY A 22 13.20 14.92 31.04
C GLY A 22 12.30 13.71 30.84
N LYS A 23 10.99 13.89 30.75
CA LYS A 23 10.04 12.82 30.40
C LYS A 23 9.83 12.78 28.88
N VAL A 24 9.43 11.63 28.36
CA VAL A 24 9.00 11.52 26.95
C VAL A 24 7.57 12.08 26.86
N PRO A 25 7.35 13.27 26.27
CA PRO A 25 6.03 13.84 26.14
C PRO A 25 5.22 13.05 25.10
N SER A 26 3.90 13.24 25.12
CA SER A 26 3.06 12.84 23.99
C SER A 26 3.48 13.64 22.75
N ILE A 27 3.98 12.96 21.73
CA ILE A 27 4.31 13.57 20.44
C ILE A 27 2.99 13.93 19.74
N VAL A 28 2.89 15.19 19.31
CA VAL A 28 1.73 15.62 18.51
C VAL A 28 1.97 15.18 17.06
N GLU A 29 1.22 14.20 16.60
CA GLU A 29 1.31 13.67 15.24
C GLU A 29 0.62 14.61 14.26
N LEU A 30 1.37 15.57 13.73
CA LEU A 30 0.87 16.50 12.69
C LEU A 30 0.84 15.87 11.30
N LEU A 31 1.56 14.77 11.10
CA LEU A 31 1.68 14.08 9.82
C LEU A 31 0.71 12.89 9.70
N ALA A 32 -0.03 12.58 10.76
CA ALA A 32 -1.00 11.48 10.74
C ALA A 32 -2.12 11.77 9.72
N GLN A 33 -2.39 10.79 8.87
CA GLN A 33 -3.46 10.82 7.89
C GLN A 33 -4.49 9.73 8.25
N ASN A 34 -5.75 10.11 8.25
CA ASN A 34 -6.83 9.15 8.46
C ASN A 34 -7.18 8.45 7.15
N ASN A 35 -6.62 7.26 6.93
CA ASN A 35 -6.87 6.43 5.75
C ASN A 35 -7.93 5.35 6.05
N GLU A 36 -9.17 5.75 6.22
CA GLU A 36 -10.29 4.84 6.49
C GLU A 36 -10.48 3.78 5.39
N ILE A 37 -10.03 4.07 4.17
CA ILE A 37 -10.17 3.17 3.02
C ILE A 37 -9.55 1.80 3.24
N LEU A 38 -8.45 1.71 3.99
CA LEU A 38 -7.79 0.44 4.30
C LEU A 38 -8.60 -0.42 5.27
N ALA A 39 -9.43 0.23 6.11
CA ALA A 39 -10.35 -0.45 7.01
C ALA A 39 -11.64 -0.88 6.28
N ASP A 40 -12.11 -0.07 5.32
CA ASP A 40 -13.32 -0.36 4.53
C ASP A 40 -13.08 -1.42 3.46
N MET A 41 -11.83 -1.55 3.00
CA MET A 41 -11.45 -2.52 1.98
C MET A 41 -11.56 -3.96 2.49
N GLN A 42 -12.31 -4.78 1.77
CA GLN A 42 -12.40 -6.20 2.08
C GLN A 42 -11.12 -6.92 1.65
N TRP A 43 -10.47 -7.63 2.57
CA TRP A 43 -9.26 -8.38 2.33
C TRP A 43 -9.54 -9.87 2.13
N ILE A 44 -9.04 -10.44 1.02
CA ILE A 44 -9.31 -11.83 0.62
C ILE A 44 -7.98 -12.53 0.31
N GLU A 45 -7.86 -13.78 0.74
CA GLU A 45 -6.70 -14.60 0.40
C GLU A 45 -6.66 -14.86 -1.11
N GLY A 46 -5.50 -14.60 -1.71
CA GLY A 46 -5.23 -14.90 -3.11
C GLY A 46 -5.21 -16.41 -3.38
N ASN A 47 -5.42 -16.78 -4.63
CA ASN A 47 -5.33 -18.19 -5.06
C ASN A 47 -3.94 -18.60 -5.53
N LEU A 48 -3.01 -17.63 -5.63
CA LEU A 48 -1.60 -17.84 -5.98
C LEU A 48 -0.69 -17.38 -4.83
N PRO A 49 0.51 -17.96 -4.70
CA PRO A 49 1.51 -17.51 -3.73
C PRO A 49 1.98 -16.06 -3.96
N THR A 50 1.86 -15.55 -5.19
CA THR A 50 2.31 -14.22 -5.61
C THR A 50 1.17 -13.24 -5.88
N GLY A 51 -0.10 -13.68 -5.73
CA GLY A 51 -1.23 -12.83 -6.03
C GLY A 51 -2.55 -13.58 -6.22
N HIS A 52 -3.39 -13.08 -7.12
CA HIS A 52 -4.71 -13.64 -7.39
C HIS A 52 -4.97 -13.73 -8.90
N ARG A 53 -5.42 -14.89 -9.36
CA ARG A 53 -5.84 -15.11 -10.74
C ARG A 53 -7.36 -15.13 -10.84
N THR A 54 -7.89 -14.27 -11.70
CA THR A 54 -9.32 -14.17 -11.99
C THR A 54 -9.59 -14.49 -13.46
N THR A 55 -10.60 -15.28 -13.74
CA THR A 55 -11.09 -15.48 -15.11
C THR A 55 -12.29 -14.59 -15.35
N VAL A 56 -12.18 -13.68 -16.30
CA VAL A 56 -13.24 -12.75 -16.71
C VAL A 56 -13.76 -13.12 -18.08
N ARG A 57 -15.06 -12.93 -18.30
CA ARG A 57 -15.66 -13.11 -19.62
C ARG A 57 -15.54 -11.81 -20.40
N THR A 58 -14.79 -11.84 -21.52
CA THR A 58 -14.52 -10.69 -22.37
C THR A 58 -15.43 -10.60 -23.60
N GLY A 59 -16.12 -11.67 -23.96
CA GLY A 59 -17.04 -11.68 -25.09
C GLY A 59 -18.24 -12.55 -24.85
N LEU A 60 -19.41 -12.07 -25.24
CA LEU A 60 -20.66 -12.84 -25.28
C LEU A 60 -20.80 -13.56 -26.61
N PRO A 61 -21.50 -14.72 -26.65
CA PRO A 61 -21.85 -15.37 -27.91
C PRO A 61 -22.84 -14.52 -28.71
N THR A 62 -22.80 -14.65 -30.01
CA THR A 62 -23.77 -14.03 -30.90
C THR A 62 -25.07 -14.80 -30.80
N VAL A 63 -26.20 -14.10 -30.67
CA VAL A 63 -27.54 -14.67 -30.69
C VAL A 63 -28.33 -14.08 -31.86
N ALA A 64 -29.22 -14.86 -32.48
CA ALA A 64 -30.04 -14.41 -33.58
C ALA A 64 -31.45 -14.99 -33.50
N TRP A 65 -32.40 -14.20 -33.95
CA TRP A 65 -33.80 -14.68 -34.18
C TRP A 65 -33.83 -15.59 -35.39
N ARG A 66 -34.52 -16.72 -35.28
CA ARG A 66 -34.64 -17.73 -36.34
C ARG A 66 -36.04 -17.73 -36.95
N LEU A 67 -36.08 -17.76 -38.26
CA LEU A 67 -37.30 -18.11 -38.99
C LEU A 67 -37.45 -19.64 -39.09
N LEU A 68 -38.67 -20.10 -39.34
CA LEU A 68 -38.92 -21.51 -39.63
C LEU A 68 -38.08 -21.94 -40.85
N ASN A 69 -37.49 -23.13 -40.77
CA ASN A 69 -36.61 -23.73 -41.79
C ASN A 69 -35.30 -23.05 -42.07
N GLN A 70 -34.90 -22.04 -41.22
CA GLN A 70 -33.54 -21.44 -41.25
C GLN A 70 -32.73 -21.91 -40.05
N GLY A 71 -31.42 -21.95 -40.21
CA GLY A 71 -30.45 -22.23 -39.14
C GLY A 71 -29.88 -20.98 -38.52
N VAL A 72 -29.26 -21.11 -37.34
CA VAL A 72 -28.47 -20.09 -36.69
C VAL A 72 -27.02 -20.59 -36.58
N GLN A 73 -26.08 -19.74 -36.87
CA GLN A 73 -24.65 -20.05 -36.74
C GLN A 73 -24.26 -20.27 -35.27
N PRO A 74 -23.54 -21.36 -34.96
CA PRO A 74 -22.99 -21.58 -33.63
C PRO A 74 -21.98 -20.47 -33.27
N SER A 75 -22.00 -20.05 -32.03
CA SER A 75 -21.05 -19.09 -31.48
C SER A 75 -20.63 -19.50 -30.08
N LYS A 76 -19.54 -18.91 -29.57
CA LYS A 76 -19.02 -19.20 -28.23
C LYS A 76 -18.71 -17.93 -27.48
N SER A 77 -18.72 -17.99 -26.15
CA SER A 77 -18.20 -16.94 -25.30
C SER A 77 -16.67 -16.95 -25.29
N VAL A 78 -16.07 -15.80 -25.04
CA VAL A 78 -14.61 -15.63 -24.88
C VAL A 78 -14.32 -15.26 -23.44
N THR A 79 -13.30 -15.89 -22.86
CA THR A 79 -12.81 -15.61 -21.51
C THR A 79 -11.33 -15.26 -21.56
N ALA A 80 -10.88 -14.42 -20.63
CA ALA A 80 -9.49 -14.09 -20.41
C ALA A 80 -9.14 -14.30 -18.95
N GLN A 81 -7.89 -14.65 -18.67
CA GLN A 81 -7.36 -14.70 -17.31
C GLN A 81 -6.60 -13.41 -17.04
N VAL A 82 -6.81 -12.86 -15.85
CA VAL A 82 -6.14 -11.68 -15.34
C VAL A 82 -5.42 -12.07 -14.06
N ASP A 83 -4.13 -11.81 -14.01
CA ASP A 83 -3.28 -12.05 -12.83
C ASP A 83 -3.01 -10.72 -12.15
N GLU A 84 -3.35 -10.67 -10.87
CA GLU A 84 -3.10 -9.55 -9.99
C GLU A 84 -1.96 -9.88 -9.05
N SER A 85 -0.89 -9.07 -9.05
CA SER A 85 0.26 -9.27 -8.19
C SER A 85 0.07 -8.68 -6.81
N CYS A 86 0.79 -9.23 -5.83
CA CYS A 86 0.97 -8.64 -4.51
C CYS A 86 2.38 -8.05 -4.40
N GLY A 87 2.48 -6.88 -3.76
CA GLY A 87 3.74 -6.30 -3.32
C GLY A 87 4.06 -6.66 -1.87
N MET A 88 5.29 -6.36 -1.44
CA MET A 88 5.74 -6.47 -0.06
C MET A 88 6.25 -5.10 0.40
N LEU A 89 5.51 -4.49 1.31
CA LEU A 89 5.94 -3.27 1.98
C LEU A 89 6.61 -3.65 3.29
N GLU A 90 7.84 -3.21 3.51
CA GLU A 90 8.62 -3.52 4.71
C GLU A 90 9.25 -2.28 5.30
N ALA A 91 9.38 -2.28 6.63
CA ALA A 91 10.10 -1.25 7.36
C ALA A 91 10.84 -1.87 8.55
N TRP A 92 12.02 -1.32 8.85
CA TRP A 92 12.87 -1.72 9.95
C TRP A 92 13.15 -0.51 10.84
N SER A 93 12.93 -0.66 12.14
CA SER A 93 13.37 0.31 13.12
C SER A 93 14.56 -0.25 13.89
N GLU A 94 15.62 0.54 14.00
CA GLU A 94 16.80 0.23 14.78
C GLU A 94 17.07 1.37 15.77
N VAL A 95 16.98 1.06 17.04
CA VAL A 95 17.22 2.01 18.12
C VAL A 95 18.41 1.55 18.96
N ASP A 96 19.45 2.35 19.05
CA ASP A 96 20.60 2.05 19.89
C ASP A 96 20.15 1.79 21.34
N LYS A 97 20.62 0.70 21.91
CA LYS A 97 20.26 0.27 23.26
C LYS A 97 20.56 1.33 24.31
N ASP A 98 21.74 1.92 24.26
CA ASP A 98 22.18 2.91 25.25
C ASP A 98 21.36 4.20 25.12
N LEU A 99 21.00 4.59 23.88
CA LEU A 99 20.12 5.72 23.61
C LEU A 99 18.70 5.47 24.18
N ALA A 100 18.14 4.30 23.95
CA ALA A 100 16.81 3.95 24.44
C ALA A 100 16.73 3.88 25.97
N MET A 101 17.83 3.58 26.63
CA MET A 101 17.93 3.44 28.09
C MET A 101 18.18 4.75 28.83
N LEU A 102 18.53 5.83 28.16
CA LEU A 102 18.96 7.09 28.80
C LEU A 102 17.96 7.65 29.82
N ASN A 103 16.65 7.46 29.63
CA ASN A 103 15.60 7.93 30.55
C ASN A 103 14.94 6.81 31.37
N GLY A 104 15.45 5.59 31.29
CA GLY A 104 14.86 4.45 31.99
C GLY A 104 13.48 3.99 31.48
N ASN A 105 12.95 4.57 30.39
CA ASN A 105 11.67 4.21 29.79
C ASN A 105 11.83 3.78 28.34
N THR A 106 12.57 2.71 28.13
CA THR A 106 12.85 2.11 26.82
C THR A 106 11.56 1.76 26.04
N ALA A 107 10.55 1.26 26.73
CA ALA A 107 9.30 0.84 26.08
C ALA A 107 8.53 2.02 25.48
N ALA A 108 8.41 3.13 26.21
CA ALA A 108 7.73 4.32 25.68
C ALA A 108 8.50 4.96 24.53
N PHE A 109 9.84 4.95 24.59
CA PHE A 109 10.66 5.46 23.50
C PHE A 109 10.52 4.63 22.23
N ARG A 110 10.60 3.30 22.32
CA ARG A 110 10.37 2.38 21.19
C ARG A 110 8.95 2.53 20.63
N LEU A 111 7.93 2.66 21.48
CA LEU A 111 6.54 2.84 21.05
C LEU A 111 6.36 4.14 20.26
N SER A 112 6.98 5.23 20.69
CA SER A 112 6.89 6.51 19.97
C SER A 112 7.54 6.45 18.59
N GLU A 113 8.59 5.64 18.44
CA GLU A 113 9.22 5.40 17.14
C GLU A 113 8.36 4.49 16.26
N ALA A 114 7.84 3.41 16.82
CA ALA A 114 6.97 2.47 16.13
C ALA A 114 5.74 3.14 15.50
N GLN A 115 5.14 4.13 16.17
CA GLN A 115 4.01 4.90 15.65
C GLN A 115 4.34 5.61 14.34
N ALA A 116 5.54 6.19 14.23
CA ALA A 116 5.98 6.87 13.01
C ALA A 116 6.13 5.89 11.83
N PHE A 117 6.65 4.68 12.07
CA PHE A 117 6.77 3.64 11.04
C PHE A 117 5.41 3.13 10.58
N ILE A 118 4.49 2.89 11.51
CA ILE A 118 3.12 2.44 11.20
C ILE A 118 2.40 3.49 10.35
N GLU A 119 2.53 4.78 10.71
CA GLU A 119 1.93 5.88 9.95
C GLU A 119 2.53 6.00 8.55
N ALA A 120 3.84 5.91 8.40
CA ALA A 120 4.50 5.94 7.10
C ALA A 120 4.02 4.80 6.20
N MET A 121 3.91 3.58 6.74
CA MET A 121 3.39 2.43 6.00
C MET A 121 1.91 2.58 5.63
N ASN A 122 1.10 3.21 6.48
CA ASN A 122 -0.30 3.50 6.21
C ASN A 122 -0.45 4.48 5.04
N GLN A 123 0.35 5.55 5.01
CA GLN A 123 0.34 6.55 3.93
C GLN A 123 0.81 5.93 2.60
N GLU A 124 1.92 5.20 2.61
CA GLU A 124 2.46 4.53 1.43
C GLU A 124 1.48 3.52 0.85
N MET A 125 0.86 2.72 1.72
CA MET A 125 -0.16 1.76 1.30
C MET A 125 -1.37 2.45 0.68
N GLY A 126 -1.88 3.52 1.31
CA GLY A 126 -2.99 4.31 0.79
C GLY A 126 -2.68 4.89 -0.59
N GLN A 127 -1.47 5.40 -0.80
CA GLN A 127 -1.00 5.91 -2.08
C GLN A 127 -0.92 4.79 -3.13
N THR A 128 -0.31 3.65 -2.79
CA THR A 128 -0.10 2.52 -3.72
C THR A 128 -1.42 1.87 -4.15
N VAL A 129 -2.44 1.80 -3.29
CA VAL A 129 -3.78 1.31 -3.66
C VAL A 129 -4.36 2.10 -4.84
N PHE A 130 -4.12 3.41 -4.89
CA PHE A 130 -4.62 4.25 -5.98
C PHE A 130 -3.62 4.38 -7.12
N TYR A 131 -2.35 4.62 -6.84
CA TYR A 131 -1.36 5.09 -7.82
C TYR A 131 -0.21 4.11 -8.08
N GLY A 132 -0.14 2.99 -7.37
CA GLY A 132 0.88 1.97 -7.59
C GLY A 132 0.94 1.52 -9.05
N ASN A 133 2.16 1.34 -9.56
CA ASN A 133 2.40 0.97 -10.96
C ASN A 133 3.62 0.05 -11.07
N SER A 134 3.38 -1.24 -11.14
CA SER A 134 4.44 -2.26 -11.28
C SER A 134 5.25 -2.15 -12.57
N GLY A 135 4.79 -1.37 -13.54
CA GLY A 135 5.56 -1.07 -14.76
C GLY A 135 6.62 0.01 -14.58
N LEU A 136 6.48 0.87 -13.57
CA LEU A 136 7.45 1.92 -13.20
C LEU A 136 8.26 1.51 -11.97
N ALA A 137 7.61 0.93 -10.98
CA ALA A 137 8.18 0.42 -9.73
C ALA A 137 7.82 -1.08 -9.58
N PRO A 138 8.69 -1.99 -10.02
CA PRO A 138 8.39 -3.43 -10.05
C PRO A 138 8.11 -4.06 -8.67
N GLU A 139 8.53 -3.41 -7.60
CA GLU A 139 8.29 -3.77 -6.20
C GLU A 139 6.85 -3.52 -5.75
N GLU A 140 6.13 -2.63 -6.45
CA GLU A 140 4.75 -2.30 -6.15
C GLU A 140 3.76 -3.23 -6.86
N PHE A 141 2.52 -3.22 -6.39
CA PHE A 141 1.40 -3.79 -7.13
C PHE A 141 0.68 -2.71 -7.96
N ASN A 142 -0.09 -3.14 -8.96
CA ASN A 142 -0.89 -2.22 -9.78
C ASN A 142 -2.09 -1.69 -9.01
N GLY A 143 -2.08 -0.39 -8.75
CA GLY A 143 -3.20 0.35 -8.18
C GLY A 143 -4.34 0.60 -9.17
N LEU A 144 -5.32 1.36 -8.75
CA LEU A 144 -6.51 1.65 -9.56
C LEU A 144 -6.23 2.59 -10.74
N SER A 145 -5.32 3.56 -10.61
CA SER A 145 -5.04 4.57 -11.64
C SER A 145 -4.50 3.97 -12.93
N VAL A 146 -3.69 2.93 -12.85
CA VAL A 146 -3.15 2.21 -14.02
C VAL A 146 -4.28 1.56 -14.84
N ARG A 147 -5.31 1.08 -14.15
CA ARG A 147 -6.46 0.41 -14.77
C ARG A 147 -7.47 1.39 -15.37
N TYR A 148 -7.57 2.60 -14.81
CA TYR A 148 -8.44 3.70 -15.26
C TYR A 148 -7.62 4.87 -15.80
N SER A 149 -6.73 4.59 -16.77
CA SER A 149 -5.78 5.57 -17.33
C SER A 149 -6.20 6.16 -18.66
N SER A 150 -7.12 5.52 -19.41
CA SER A 150 -7.48 5.93 -20.77
C SER A 150 -9.00 6.00 -20.98
N LEU A 151 -9.47 7.15 -21.47
CA LEU A 151 -10.87 7.36 -21.87
C LEU A 151 -11.30 6.50 -23.07
N SER A 152 -10.34 6.04 -23.88
CA SER A 152 -10.60 5.20 -25.05
C SER A 152 -10.58 3.69 -24.74
N ALA A 153 -10.24 3.30 -23.53
CA ALA A 153 -10.26 1.90 -23.11
C ALA A 153 -11.70 1.38 -22.95
N ALA A 154 -11.86 0.07 -22.87
CA ALA A 154 -13.18 -0.57 -22.72
C ALA A 154 -13.92 -0.12 -21.43
N ASN A 155 -13.18 0.27 -20.40
CA ASN A 155 -13.69 0.84 -19.15
C ASN A 155 -13.70 2.36 -19.13
N GLY A 156 -13.43 3.04 -20.24
CA GLY A 156 -13.38 4.50 -20.36
C GLY A 156 -14.68 5.20 -19.95
N GLN A 157 -15.83 4.51 -20.06
CA GLN A 157 -17.11 5.03 -19.58
C GLN A 157 -17.18 5.23 -18.05
N ASN A 158 -16.27 4.61 -17.30
CA ASN A 158 -16.14 4.78 -15.86
C ASN A 158 -15.09 5.85 -15.50
N ILE A 159 -14.57 6.57 -16.50
CA ILE A 159 -13.65 7.68 -16.31
C ILE A 159 -14.34 8.96 -16.72
N ILE A 160 -14.57 9.85 -15.77
CA ILE A 160 -15.15 11.17 -16.00
C ILE A 160 -14.01 12.18 -16.03
N ASN A 161 -13.83 12.88 -17.14
CA ASN A 161 -12.82 13.93 -17.25
C ASN A 161 -13.40 15.25 -16.73
N ALA A 162 -12.85 15.80 -15.67
CA ALA A 162 -13.24 17.10 -15.10
C ALA A 162 -12.68 18.30 -15.87
N GLY A 163 -11.78 18.07 -16.85
CA GLY A 163 -11.31 19.11 -17.76
C GLY A 163 -10.11 19.93 -17.28
N GLY A 164 -9.55 19.65 -16.12
CA GLY A 164 -8.32 20.29 -15.66
C GLY A 164 -7.13 19.99 -16.58
N ALA A 165 -6.31 20.99 -16.87
CA ALA A 165 -5.18 20.90 -17.82
C ALA A 165 -3.81 21.14 -17.15
N GLY A 166 -3.76 21.41 -15.86
CA GLY A 166 -2.54 21.65 -15.10
C GLY A 166 -1.73 20.39 -14.79
N SER A 167 -0.61 20.55 -14.11
CA SER A 167 0.21 19.46 -13.56
C SER A 167 -0.13 19.07 -12.15
N ASP A 168 -1.04 19.80 -11.50
CA ASP A 168 -1.51 19.69 -10.12
C ASP A 168 -2.90 19.05 -10.01
N ASN A 169 -3.28 18.29 -11.04
CA ASN A 169 -4.57 17.62 -11.11
C ASN A 169 -4.66 16.45 -10.11
N THR A 170 -5.80 16.34 -9.47
CA THR A 170 -6.16 15.21 -8.61
C THR A 170 -7.30 14.38 -9.19
N SER A 171 -7.70 13.34 -8.48
CA SER A 171 -8.82 12.47 -8.86
C SER A 171 -9.69 12.15 -7.65
N ILE A 172 -11.01 12.05 -7.88
CA ILE A 172 -11.95 11.48 -6.91
C ILE A 172 -12.29 10.06 -7.37
N TRP A 173 -12.34 9.14 -6.43
CA TRP A 173 -12.66 7.76 -6.67
C TRP A 173 -13.95 7.36 -5.96
N LEU A 174 -14.84 6.70 -6.68
CA LEU A 174 -16.02 6.04 -6.14
C LEU A 174 -15.84 4.55 -6.33
N ILE A 175 -15.71 3.81 -5.22
CA ILE A 175 -15.38 2.36 -5.25
C ILE A 175 -16.42 1.61 -4.44
N CYS A 176 -16.92 0.53 -5.01
CA CYS A 176 -17.78 -0.42 -4.31
C CYS A 176 -16.94 -1.64 -3.90
N TRP A 177 -16.53 -1.66 -2.64
CA TRP A 177 -15.75 -2.77 -2.09
C TRP A 177 -16.57 -4.05 -1.98
N GLY A 178 -16.00 -5.16 -2.39
CA GLY A 178 -16.67 -6.46 -2.28
C GLY A 178 -15.92 -7.58 -2.97
N GLN A 179 -16.20 -8.82 -2.56
CA GLN A 179 -15.51 -10.01 -3.05
C GLN A 179 -15.61 -10.22 -4.57
N GLN A 180 -16.68 -9.77 -5.21
CA GLN A 180 -16.90 -9.92 -6.65
C GLN A 180 -16.64 -8.63 -7.43
N THR A 181 -16.25 -7.55 -6.76
CA THR A 181 -16.07 -6.22 -7.34
C THR A 181 -14.61 -5.80 -7.26
N VAL A 182 -14.27 -4.94 -6.29
CA VAL A 182 -12.92 -4.49 -5.97
C VAL A 182 -12.60 -4.91 -4.55
N HIS A 183 -11.47 -5.53 -4.32
CA HIS A 183 -11.05 -5.95 -2.99
C HIS A 183 -9.54 -6.01 -2.86
N GLY A 184 -9.06 -5.93 -1.63
CA GLY A 184 -7.67 -6.20 -1.29
C GLY A 184 -7.39 -7.70 -1.33
N ILE A 185 -6.18 -8.05 -1.72
CA ILE A 185 -5.70 -9.43 -1.72
C ILE A 185 -4.41 -9.55 -0.91
N PHE A 186 -4.17 -10.72 -0.36
CA PHE A 186 -2.89 -11.09 0.25
C PHE A 186 -2.46 -12.46 -0.28
N PRO A 187 -1.15 -12.76 -0.35
CA PRO A 187 -0.65 -14.00 -0.92
C PRO A 187 -1.19 -15.23 -0.22
N LYS A 188 -1.47 -16.29 -0.99
CA LYS A 188 -1.93 -17.57 -0.45
C LYS A 188 -0.95 -18.11 0.59
N GLY A 189 -1.48 -18.50 1.76
CA GLY A 189 -0.69 -19.04 2.87
C GLY A 189 0.00 -17.97 3.73
N SER A 190 -0.20 -16.68 3.46
CA SER A 190 0.25 -15.58 4.31
C SER A 190 -0.85 -15.09 5.26
N LYS A 191 -0.50 -14.19 6.17
CA LYS A 191 -1.49 -13.52 7.04
C LYS A 191 -1.94 -12.21 6.40
N ALA A 192 -3.22 -11.87 6.58
CA ALA A 192 -3.74 -10.56 6.22
C ALA A 192 -3.24 -9.48 7.18
N GLY A 193 -3.07 -8.26 6.65
CA GLY A 193 -2.73 -7.08 7.43
C GLY A 193 -1.25 -6.90 7.72
N LEU A 194 -0.98 -5.91 8.56
CA LEU A 194 0.37 -5.56 8.99
C LEU A 194 0.87 -6.60 10.03
N ILE A 195 2.04 -7.15 9.75
CA ILE A 195 2.75 -8.06 10.65
C ILE A 195 3.85 -7.26 11.34
N HIS A 196 3.90 -7.30 12.66
CA HIS A 196 4.98 -6.74 13.48
C HIS A 196 5.72 -7.86 14.16
N GLU A 197 7.04 -7.82 14.11
CA GLU A 197 7.94 -8.74 14.78
C GLU A 197 8.95 -7.94 15.62
N ASP A 198 8.88 -8.08 16.95
CA ASP A 198 9.86 -7.54 17.88
C ASP A 198 11.03 -8.53 17.98
N LEU A 199 12.16 -8.20 17.39
CA LEU A 199 13.39 -9.00 17.42
C LEU A 199 14.17 -8.80 18.72
N GLY A 200 13.74 -7.86 19.56
CA GLY A 200 14.39 -7.55 20.81
C GLY A 200 15.76 -6.93 20.65
N GLU A 201 16.68 -7.31 21.51
CA GLU A 201 18.07 -6.80 21.49
C GLU A 201 18.93 -7.63 20.54
N VAL A 202 19.38 -7.01 19.45
CA VAL A 202 20.22 -7.62 18.42
C VAL A 202 21.56 -6.88 18.29
N THR A 203 22.54 -7.54 17.67
CA THR A 203 23.79 -6.90 17.28
C THR A 203 23.69 -6.52 15.81
N VAL A 204 23.71 -5.24 15.53
CA VAL A 204 23.66 -4.71 14.17
C VAL A 204 25.02 -4.15 13.75
N GLU A 205 25.30 -4.19 12.45
CA GLU A 205 26.48 -3.55 11.88
C GLU A 205 26.13 -2.09 11.61
N THR A 206 26.94 -1.17 12.13
CA THR A 206 26.70 0.25 11.90
C THR A 206 27.01 0.63 10.46
N SER A 207 26.08 1.37 9.83
CA SER A 207 26.29 1.98 8.52
C SER A 207 27.14 3.25 8.58
N ALA A 208 27.44 3.73 9.77
CA ALA A 208 28.18 4.98 10.02
C ALA A 208 29.57 4.70 10.57
N GLY A 209 30.54 5.46 10.11
CA GLY A 209 31.92 5.39 10.61
C GLY A 209 32.74 4.30 9.93
N ILE A 210 33.40 3.44 10.73
CA ILE A 210 34.28 2.37 10.22
C ILE A 210 33.44 1.17 9.88
N ALA A 211 33.53 0.67 8.63
CA ALA A 211 32.83 -0.52 8.18
C ALA A 211 33.18 -1.75 9.05
N GLY A 212 32.17 -2.55 9.36
CA GLY A 212 32.32 -3.75 10.19
C GLY A 212 32.26 -3.51 11.69
N THR A 213 32.06 -2.26 12.15
CA THR A 213 31.81 -1.98 13.57
C THR A 213 30.38 -2.35 13.94
N ARG A 214 30.19 -2.82 15.17
CA ARG A 214 28.90 -3.37 15.63
C ARG A 214 28.45 -2.65 16.89
N LEU A 215 27.13 -2.51 17.01
CA LEU A 215 26.46 -1.99 18.19
C LEU A 215 25.31 -2.89 18.62
N ARG A 216 24.83 -2.73 19.85
CA ARG A 216 23.62 -3.37 20.34
C ARG A 216 22.44 -2.43 20.12
N ALA A 217 21.41 -2.90 19.42
CA ALA A 217 20.20 -2.14 19.14
C ALA A 217 18.96 -2.97 19.45
N TYR A 218 17.87 -2.28 19.75
CA TYR A 218 16.54 -2.85 19.69
C TYR A 218 16.06 -2.75 18.24
N GLN A 219 15.55 -3.86 17.71
CA GLN A 219 15.13 -3.94 16.32
C GLN A 219 13.67 -4.41 16.24
N ASP A 220 12.88 -3.67 15.47
CA ASP A 220 11.51 -4.01 15.13
C ASP A 220 11.38 -4.11 13.61
N HIS A 221 10.65 -5.12 13.14
CA HIS A 221 10.37 -5.37 11.73
C HIS A 221 8.86 -5.31 11.49
N TRP A 222 8.47 -4.55 10.49
CA TRP A 222 7.09 -4.49 9.99
C TRP A 222 7.05 -4.96 8.56
N GLN A 223 6.07 -5.79 8.24
CA GLN A 223 5.87 -6.30 6.89
C GLN A 223 4.37 -6.31 6.56
N TRP A 224 4.05 -5.84 5.37
CA TRP A 224 2.69 -5.91 4.82
C TRP A 224 2.73 -6.46 3.41
N LYS A 225 2.13 -7.66 3.21
CA LYS A 225 2.03 -8.32 1.91
C LYS A 225 0.61 -8.15 1.38
N CYS A 226 0.43 -7.39 0.32
CA CYS A 226 -0.91 -7.16 -0.21
C CYS A 226 -0.90 -6.70 -1.66
N GLY A 227 -2.09 -6.65 -2.24
CA GLY A 227 -2.37 -6.14 -3.58
C GLY A 227 -3.84 -5.77 -3.71
N VAL A 228 -4.23 -5.31 -4.90
CA VAL A 228 -5.61 -4.99 -5.24
C VAL A 228 -6.07 -5.85 -6.41
N ALA A 229 -7.22 -6.50 -6.24
CA ALA A 229 -7.89 -7.24 -7.32
C ALA A 229 -9.13 -6.48 -7.80
N LEU A 230 -9.24 -6.33 -9.12
CA LEU A 230 -10.38 -5.73 -9.79
C LEU A 230 -11.07 -6.83 -10.62
N LYS A 231 -12.13 -7.43 -10.07
CA LYS A 231 -12.92 -8.46 -10.79
C LYS A 231 -13.93 -7.86 -11.76
N ASP A 232 -14.55 -6.76 -11.35
CA ASP A 232 -15.54 -6.08 -12.18
C ASP A 232 -15.26 -4.58 -12.20
N TRP A 233 -14.77 -4.08 -13.33
CA TRP A 233 -14.41 -2.69 -13.55
C TRP A 233 -15.58 -1.69 -13.45
N ARG A 234 -16.83 -2.17 -13.53
CA ARG A 234 -18.03 -1.32 -13.44
C ARG A 234 -18.28 -0.76 -12.03
N TYR A 235 -17.63 -1.35 -11.02
CA TYR A 235 -17.79 -0.98 -9.61
C TYR A 235 -16.73 -0.01 -9.09
N ALA A 236 -15.93 0.56 -9.99
CA ALA A 236 -15.06 1.67 -9.68
C ALA A 236 -15.22 2.77 -10.73
N VAL A 237 -15.31 4.02 -10.29
CA VAL A 237 -15.40 5.20 -11.14
C VAL A 237 -14.31 6.18 -10.73
N ARG A 238 -13.61 6.71 -11.71
CA ARG A 238 -12.60 7.76 -11.55
C ARG A 238 -13.10 9.07 -12.13
N ILE A 239 -13.18 10.10 -11.32
CA ILE A 239 -13.31 11.49 -11.79
C ILE A 239 -11.89 12.04 -11.83
N ALA A 240 -11.32 12.13 -13.03
CA ALA A 240 -9.93 12.50 -13.26
C ALA A 240 -9.79 13.96 -13.69
N ASN A 241 -8.56 14.50 -13.59
CA ASN A 241 -8.21 15.85 -14.03
C ASN A 241 -9.02 16.93 -13.31
N ILE A 242 -9.13 16.82 -12.00
CA ILE A 242 -9.69 17.89 -11.16
C ILE A 242 -8.54 18.84 -10.86
N ASP A 243 -8.64 20.06 -11.34
CA ASP A 243 -7.70 21.14 -11.04
C ASP A 243 -7.80 21.56 -9.58
N VAL A 244 -6.68 21.59 -8.86
CA VAL A 244 -6.62 21.93 -7.42
C VAL A 244 -6.20 23.39 -7.19
N SER A 245 -5.76 24.10 -8.24
CA SER A 245 -5.26 25.48 -8.16
C SER A 245 -6.34 26.54 -8.39
N ASN A 246 -7.56 26.18 -8.73
CA ASN A 246 -8.71 27.07 -8.97
C ASN A 246 -9.77 26.98 -7.88
#